data_739d24bd1b8a3e8e1127c5bc84b394f0
#
_entry.id   739d24bd1b8a3e8e1127c5bc84b394f0
#
_cell.length_a   1.000
_cell.length_b   1.000
_cell.length_c   1.000
_cell.angle_alpha   90.00
_cell.angle_beta   90.00
_cell.angle_gamma   90.00
#
_symmetry.space_group_name_H-M   'P 1'
#
loop_
_entity.id
_entity.type
_entity.pdbx_description
1 polymer ?
#
loop_
_entity_poly.entity_id
_entity_poly.type
_entity_poly.pdbx_seq_one_letter_code
_entity_poly.pdbx_strand_id
1 'polypeptide(L)'
;MLVERGYEVVNLTRGKSEPYVPHAAWKSVQNVAVDREAEDQAGTFGPRVRDLKPDIVIDMICFKEASAKHIVEALRGQVQHFLHCGTIWIYGQSSQVPAKEDQPRRPFGEYGTQKAAIEAYLLREARLNDFPVTMLHPGHIVGPGYAPLNPQGHFNPDVFARIARGEEITIPNFGLETVHHVAAVDVAQAFMQSINHWAASKGEMFHTVSPAALTLRGYAEAVAGWFGREANLRFLPYEEWRGTVTPEEADATWEHISRSPNASIDKARRVINYQPRYSSLEAIYESVHWLIDNKRITI
;
A
#
# COMPACT_ATOMS: atom_id res chain seq x y z
N MET A 1 -5.87 -17.06 0.69
CA MET A 1 -5.34 -17.30 -0.69
C MET A 1 -4.18 -18.29 -0.72
N LEU A 2 -3.02 -18.07 -0.05
CA LEU A 2 -1.88 -19.01 -0.08
C LEU A 2 -2.28 -20.39 0.46
N VAL A 3 -2.79 -20.47 1.69
CA VAL A 3 -3.26 -21.73 2.31
C VAL A 3 -4.30 -22.46 1.47
N GLU A 4 -5.26 -21.73 0.89
CA GLU A 4 -6.31 -22.30 0.02
C GLU A 4 -5.76 -22.90 -1.29
N ARG A 5 -4.53 -22.53 -1.64
CA ARG A 5 -3.80 -23.07 -2.80
C ARG A 5 -2.76 -24.13 -2.41
N GLY A 6 -2.78 -24.57 -1.17
CA GLY A 6 -1.94 -25.66 -0.67
C GLY A 6 -0.53 -25.26 -0.24
N TYR A 7 -0.24 -23.95 -0.10
CA TYR A 7 1.04 -23.50 0.46
C TYR A 7 1.06 -23.69 1.98
N GLU A 8 2.16 -24.16 2.49
CA GLU A 8 2.50 -24.04 3.92
C GLU A 8 2.93 -22.59 4.21
N VAL A 9 2.26 -21.95 5.18
CA VAL A 9 2.46 -20.53 5.45
C VAL A 9 2.99 -20.32 6.86
N VAL A 10 4.15 -19.70 6.96
CA VAL A 10 4.72 -19.17 8.21
C VAL A 10 4.59 -17.66 8.22
N ASN A 11 3.86 -17.11 9.18
CA ASN A 11 3.64 -15.68 9.34
C ASN A 11 4.52 -15.13 10.46
N LEU A 12 5.49 -14.29 10.10
CA LEU A 12 6.38 -13.61 11.03
C LEU A 12 5.78 -12.25 11.40
N THR A 13 5.33 -12.08 12.64
CA THR A 13 4.64 -10.88 13.11
C THR A 13 4.89 -10.66 14.59
N ARG A 14 4.67 -9.45 15.09
CA ARG A 14 4.75 -9.16 16.52
C ARG A 14 3.64 -9.83 17.37
N GLY A 15 2.64 -10.43 16.73
CA GLY A 15 1.53 -11.11 17.40
C GLY A 15 0.60 -10.18 18.20
N LYS A 16 0.58 -8.87 17.89
CA LYS A 16 -0.18 -7.86 18.65
C LYS A 16 -1.59 -7.60 18.11
N SER A 17 -1.95 -8.17 16.97
CA SER A 17 -3.21 -7.91 16.29
C SER A 17 -3.84 -9.21 15.82
N GLU A 18 -5.16 -9.30 15.93
CA GLU A 18 -5.97 -10.33 15.33
C GLU A 18 -6.37 -9.92 13.90
N PRO A 19 -6.64 -10.88 13.01
CA PRO A 19 -7.18 -10.59 11.69
C PRO A 19 -8.51 -9.83 11.76
N TYR A 20 -8.65 -8.74 10.99
CA TYR A 20 -9.89 -7.96 10.96
C TYR A 20 -11.09 -8.74 10.41
N VAL A 21 -10.82 -9.74 9.54
CA VAL A 21 -11.85 -10.61 8.99
C VAL A 21 -11.51 -12.05 9.38
N PRO A 22 -12.39 -12.72 10.15
CA PRO A 22 -12.23 -14.12 10.49
C PRO A 22 -12.23 -14.99 9.22
N HIS A 23 -11.28 -15.92 9.12
CA HIS A 23 -11.21 -16.86 8.02
C HIS A 23 -10.62 -18.21 8.47
N ALA A 24 -11.19 -19.32 7.99
CA ALA A 24 -10.77 -20.67 8.41
C ALA A 24 -9.29 -20.96 8.11
N ALA A 25 -8.76 -20.39 7.02
CA ALA A 25 -7.37 -20.57 6.62
C ALA A 25 -6.35 -20.14 7.68
N TRP A 26 -6.69 -19.21 8.59
CA TRP A 26 -5.80 -18.81 9.68
C TRP A 26 -5.43 -19.95 10.63
N LYS A 27 -6.26 -20.98 10.73
CA LYS A 27 -5.97 -22.17 11.55
C LYS A 27 -4.79 -23.00 11.00
N SER A 28 -4.47 -22.85 9.73
CA SER A 28 -3.39 -23.57 9.05
C SER A 28 -2.14 -22.69 8.85
N VAL A 29 -2.12 -21.47 9.40
CA VAL A 29 -0.96 -20.58 9.36
C VAL A 29 -0.14 -20.77 10.63
N GLN A 30 1.14 -21.07 10.49
CA GLN A 30 2.08 -21.06 11.61
C GLN A 30 2.46 -19.62 11.93
N ASN A 31 2.07 -19.11 13.09
CA ASN A 31 2.45 -17.78 13.55
C ASN A 31 3.70 -17.85 14.41
N VAL A 32 4.70 -17.01 14.09
CA VAL A 32 5.95 -16.86 14.84
C VAL A 32 6.06 -15.41 15.28
N ALA A 33 6.13 -15.20 16.59
CA ALA A 33 6.30 -13.85 17.15
C ALA A 33 7.74 -13.36 16.92
N VAL A 34 7.87 -12.22 16.22
CA VAL A 34 9.15 -11.62 15.86
C VAL A 34 9.05 -10.10 15.96
N ASP A 35 10.01 -9.48 16.62
CA ASP A 35 10.26 -8.03 16.47
C ASP A 35 11.34 -7.83 15.42
N ARG A 36 10.91 -7.55 14.19
CA ARG A 36 11.82 -7.39 13.06
C ARG A 36 12.84 -6.29 13.28
N GLU A 37 12.45 -5.16 13.85
CA GLU A 37 13.38 -4.04 14.03
C GLU A 37 14.50 -4.39 15.03
N ALA A 38 14.15 -5.02 16.14
CA ALA A 38 15.12 -5.49 17.13
C ALA A 38 16.05 -6.58 16.53
N GLU A 39 15.50 -7.51 15.77
CA GLU A 39 16.28 -8.59 15.15
C GLU A 39 17.14 -8.10 13.96
N ASP A 40 16.69 -7.11 13.18
CA ASP A 40 17.52 -6.45 12.17
C ASP A 40 18.72 -5.74 12.79
N GLN A 41 18.52 -5.03 13.92
CA GLN A 41 19.60 -4.39 14.67
C GLN A 41 20.60 -5.41 15.24
N ALA A 42 20.10 -6.57 15.67
CA ALA A 42 20.93 -7.67 16.16
C ALA A 42 21.55 -8.54 15.05
N GLY A 43 21.18 -8.31 13.77
CA GLY A 43 21.63 -9.14 12.64
C GLY A 43 21.05 -10.56 12.62
N THR A 44 19.97 -10.83 13.34
CA THR A 44 19.40 -12.18 13.53
C THR A 44 18.18 -12.46 12.66
N PHE A 45 17.50 -11.42 12.13
CA PHE A 45 16.27 -11.60 11.34
C PHE A 45 16.52 -12.41 10.04
N GLY A 46 17.50 -12.05 9.24
CA GLY A 46 17.83 -12.77 8.01
C GLY A 46 18.17 -14.26 8.25
N PRO A 47 19.08 -14.60 9.18
CA PRO A 47 19.34 -15.99 9.58
C PRO A 47 18.08 -16.73 10.05
N ARG A 48 17.22 -16.11 10.85
CA ARG A 48 15.93 -16.70 11.28
C ARG A 48 15.05 -17.06 10.08
N VAL A 49 14.90 -16.17 9.11
CA VAL A 49 14.09 -16.44 7.92
C VAL A 49 14.70 -17.56 7.09
N ARG A 50 16.02 -17.56 6.90
CA ARG A 50 16.76 -18.63 6.20
C ARG A 50 16.56 -20.00 6.86
N ASP A 51 16.61 -20.06 8.18
CA ASP A 51 16.54 -21.31 8.95
C ASP A 51 15.14 -21.96 8.87
N LEU A 52 14.11 -21.19 8.48
CA LEU A 52 12.80 -21.71 8.11
C LEU A 52 12.78 -22.42 6.74
N LYS A 53 13.86 -22.28 5.95
CA LYS A 53 14.01 -22.86 4.59
C LYS A 53 12.82 -22.57 3.67
N PRO A 54 12.43 -21.30 3.51
CA PRO A 54 11.28 -20.96 2.67
C PRO A 54 11.62 -21.11 1.19
N ASP A 55 10.71 -21.65 0.37
CA ASP A 55 10.80 -21.56 -1.09
C ASP A 55 10.49 -20.14 -1.56
N ILE A 56 9.50 -19.50 -0.93
CA ILE A 56 9.02 -18.16 -1.28
C ILE A 56 9.01 -17.28 -0.04
N VAL A 57 9.51 -16.06 -0.17
CA VAL A 57 9.43 -15.03 0.87
C VAL A 57 8.62 -13.85 0.37
N ILE A 58 7.64 -13.41 1.15
CA ILE A 58 6.86 -12.19 0.90
C ILE A 58 7.20 -11.19 2.00
N ASP A 59 7.98 -10.17 1.66
CA ASP A 59 8.44 -9.14 2.58
C ASP A 59 7.55 -7.88 2.51
N MET A 60 6.59 -7.81 3.44
CA MET A 60 5.59 -6.74 3.50
C MET A 60 6.06 -5.50 4.27
N ILE A 61 7.01 -5.63 5.20
CA ILE A 61 7.32 -4.62 6.21
C ILE A 61 8.78 -4.16 6.23
N CYS A 62 9.45 -4.18 5.08
CA CYS A 62 10.81 -3.65 4.94
C CYS A 62 10.75 -2.14 4.63
N PHE A 63 11.26 -1.32 5.55
CA PHE A 63 11.22 0.15 5.45
C PHE A 63 12.58 0.82 5.36
N LYS A 64 13.68 0.08 5.58
CA LYS A 64 15.06 0.58 5.55
C LYS A 64 15.92 -0.25 4.59
N GLU A 65 16.79 0.39 3.84
CA GLU A 65 17.72 -0.30 2.92
C GLU A 65 18.59 -1.32 3.65
N ALA A 66 19.05 -1.01 4.87
CA ALA A 66 19.84 -1.93 5.69
C ALA A 66 19.09 -3.23 5.97
N SER A 67 17.78 -3.16 6.31
CA SER A 67 16.95 -4.35 6.53
C SER A 67 16.81 -5.21 5.26
N ALA A 68 16.68 -4.56 4.08
CA ALA A 68 16.65 -5.28 2.82
C ALA A 68 17.99 -6.01 2.54
N LYS A 69 19.12 -5.36 2.83
CA LYS A 69 20.44 -5.98 2.67
C LYS A 69 20.59 -7.22 3.56
N HIS A 70 20.26 -7.12 4.83
CA HIS A 70 20.39 -8.23 5.78
C HIS A 70 19.59 -9.46 5.36
N ILE A 71 18.33 -9.28 4.95
CA ILE A 71 17.49 -10.42 4.54
C ILE A 71 17.95 -11.00 3.20
N VAL A 72 18.32 -10.18 2.22
CA VAL A 72 18.81 -10.65 0.92
C VAL A 72 20.12 -11.41 1.06
N GLU A 73 21.07 -10.91 1.83
CA GLU A 73 22.36 -11.59 2.09
C GLU A 73 22.16 -12.97 2.71
N ALA A 74 21.22 -13.11 3.64
CA ALA A 74 20.91 -14.39 4.26
C ALA A 74 20.22 -15.37 3.32
N LEU A 75 19.50 -14.88 2.29
CA LEU A 75 18.63 -15.68 1.41
C LEU A 75 19.23 -15.94 0.02
N ARG A 76 20.40 -15.39 -0.32
CA ARG A 76 21.04 -15.65 -1.61
C ARG A 76 21.24 -17.15 -1.83
N GLY A 77 20.72 -17.65 -2.98
CA GLY A 77 20.79 -19.08 -3.33
C GLY A 77 19.93 -19.98 -2.45
N GLN A 78 19.10 -19.42 -1.58
CA GLN A 78 18.26 -20.19 -0.63
C GLN A 78 16.77 -20.14 -0.95
N VAL A 79 16.31 -19.17 -1.77
CA VAL A 79 14.90 -18.97 -2.10
C VAL A 79 14.68 -19.07 -3.60
N GLN A 80 13.51 -19.56 -3.99
CA GLN A 80 13.07 -19.61 -5.38
C GLN A 80 12.45 -18.29 -5.82
N HIS A 81 11.78 -17.57 -4.90
CA HIS A 81 11.16 -16.29 -5.18
C HIS A 81 11.11 -15.39 -3.94
N PHE A 82 11.57 -14.16 -4.09
CA PHE A 82 11.48 -13.12 -3.07
C PHE A 82 10.57 -11.99 -3.58
N LEU A 83 9.46 -11.75 -2.90
CA LEU A 83 8.51 -10.70 -3.26
C LEU A 83 8.59 -9.55 -2.26
N HIS A 84 8.80 -8.34 -2.73
CA HIS A 84 8.91 -7.14 -1.90
C HIS A 84 7.71 -6.22 -2.08
N CYS A 85 7.14 -5.76 -0.97
CA CYS A 85 6.14 -4.71 -0.96
C CYS A 85 6.82 -3.32 -0.98
N GLY A 86 6.84 -2.71 -2.16
CA GLY A 86 7.31 -1.35 -2.40
C GLY A 86 6.22 -0.30 -2.16
N THR A 87 6.23 0.76 -2.97
CA THR A 87 5.23 1.84 -2.96
C THR A 87 5.31 2.69 -4.22
N ILE A 88 4.20 3.25 -4.69
CA ILE A 88 4.20 4.25 -5.77
C ILE A 88 4.84 5.59 -5.34
N TRP A 89 5.13 5.82 -4.08
CA TRP A 89 5.74 7.06 -3.57
C TRP A 89 7.19 7.27 -4.00
N ILE A 90 7.83 6.26 -4.56
CA ILE A 90 9.20 6.35 -5.11
C ILE A 90 9.32 7.32 -6.28
N TYR A 91 8.22 7.67 -6.95
CA TYR A 91 8.23 8.61 -8.07
C TYR A 91 8.26 10.08 -7.62
N GLY A 92 7.92 10.35 -6.36
CA GLY A 92 7.79 11.71 -5.85
C GLY A 92 6.61 12.46 -6.46
N GLN A 93 6.80 13.71 -6.82
CA GLN A 93 5.75 14.54 -7.44
C GLN A 93 5.41 14.05 -8.85
N SER A 94 4.13 13.88 -9.12
CA SER A 94 3.66 13.43 -10.44
C SER A 94 3.80 14.55 -11.47
N SER A 95 4.72 14.38 -12.42
CA SER A 95 4.93 15.31 -13.52
C SER A 95 4.35 14.78 -14.83
N GLN A 96 4.11 13.49 -14.93
CA GLN A 96 3.49 12.84 -16.07
C GLN A 96 2.59 11.72 -15.55
N VAL A 97 1.31 11.73 -15.92
CA VAL A 97 0.29 10.78 -15.48
C VAL A 97 -0.40 10.10 -16.68
N PRO A 98 -0.77 8.83 -16.54
CA PRO A 98 -0.43 7.96 -15.41
C PRO A 98 1.07 7.64 -15.38
N ALA A 99 1.62 7.54 -14.15
CA ALA A 99 3.01 7.12 -13.97
C ALA A 99 3.21 5.66 -14.41
N LYS A 100 4.34 5.38 -15.06
CA LYS A 100 4.75 4.04 -15.49
C LYS A 100 5.99 3.59 -14.76
N GLU A 101 6.24 2.28 -14.75
CA GLU A 101 7.35 1.68 -14.00
C GLU A 101 8.73 2.07 -14.52
N ASP A 102 8.85 2.57 -15.74
CA ASP A 102 10.10 3.03 -16.34
C ASP A 102 10.43 4.51 -16.10
N GLN A 103 9.51 5.25 -15.44
CA GLN A 103 9.74 6.66 -15.13
C GLN A 103 10.85 6.86 -14.08
N PRO A 104 11.58 7.99 -14.12
CA PRO A 104 12.60 8.32 -13.14
C PRO A 104 12.05 8.37 -11.71
N ARG A 105 12.82 7.85 -10.74
CA ARG A 105 12.53 7.98 -9.31
C ARG A 105 13.02 9.33 -8.83
N ARG A 106 12.11 10.08 -8.20
CA ARG A 106 12.39 11.40 -7.60
C ARG A 106 11.77 11.48 -6.21
N PRO A 107 12.09 10.52 -5.33
CA PRO A 107 11.46 10.44 -4.02
C PRO A 107 11.78 11.68 -3.19
N PHE A 108 10.88 12.04 -2.29
CA PHE A 108 11.10 12.98 -1.20
C PHE A 108 10.47 12.44 0.08
N GLY A 109 10.84 13.01 1.21
CA GLY A 109 10.53 12.46 2.53
C GLY A 109 11.30 11.17 2.81
N GLU A 110 11.41 10.83 4.09
CA GLU A 110 12.18 9.66 4.54
C GLU A 110 11.66 8.35 3.93
N TYR A 111 10.34 8.14 4.04
CA TYR A 111 9.71 6.90 3.58
C TYR A 111 9.91 6.64 2.08
N GLY A 112 9.63 7.63 1.24
CA GLY A 112 9.79 7.51 -0.21
C GLY A 112 11.24 7.26 -0.61
N THR A 113 12.17 7.97 0.04
CA THR A 113 13.61 7.86 -0.20
C THR A 113 14.13 6.47 0.18
N GLN A 114 13.77 5.96 1.35
CA GLN A 114 14.17 4.61 1.78
C GLN A 114 13.59 3.52 0.86
N LYS A 115 12.32 3.64 0.47
CA LYS A 115 11.70 2.67 -0.46
C LYS A 115 12.36 2.69 -1.84
N ALA A 116 12.76 3.84 -2.35
CA ALA A 116 13.50 3.94 -3.61
C ALA A 116 14.91 3.35 -3.50
N ALA A 117 15.59 3.53 -2.36
CA ALA A 117 16.89 2.89 -2.10
C ALA A 117 16.78 1.36 -2.04
N ILE A 118 15.73 0.84 -1.39
CA ILE A 118 15.43 -0.60 -1.37
C ILE A 118 15.21 -1.12 -2.79
N GLU A 119 14.37 -0.44 -3.60
CA GLU A 119 14.14 -0.83 -4.99
C GLU A 119 15.44 -0.88 -5.78
N ALA A 120 16.25 0.17 -5.72
CA ALA A 120 17.53 0.23 -6.43
C ALA A 120 18.47 -0.89 -6.03
N TYR A 121 18.54 -1.22 -4.73
CA TYR A 121 19.31 -2.32 -4.20
C TYR A 121 18.79 -3.67 -4.74
N LEU A 122 17.52 -3.94 -4.64
CA LEU A 122 16.90 -5.20 -5.08
C LEU A 122 17.04 -5.42 -6.59
N LEU A 123 16.89 -4.36 -7.40
CA LEU A 123 17.13 -4.43 -8.85
C LEU A 123 18.59 -4.76 -9.18
N ARG A 124 19.52 -4.19 -8.43
CA ARG A 124 20.94 -4.51 -8.58
C ARG A 124 21.22 -5.97 -8.23
N GLU A 125 20.65 -6.49 -7.14
CA GLU A 125 20.77 -7.88 -6.75
C GLU A 125 20.19 -8.84 -7.81
N ALA A 126 19.03 -8.48 -8.39
CA ALA A 126 18.47 -9.26 -9.48
C ALA A 126 19.39 -9.34 -10.70
N ARG A 127 19.98 -8.19 -11.08
CA ARG A 127 20.80 -8.08 -12.29
C ARG A 127 22.21 -8.68 -12.15
N LEU A 128 22.84 -8.49 -11.00
CA LEU A 128 24.24 -8.86 -10.80
C LEU A 128 24.43 -10.22 -10.12
N ASN A 129 23.48 -10.61 -9.27
CA ASN A 129 23.57 -11.79 -8.43
C ASN A 129 22.45 -12.80 -8.71
N ASP A 130 21.65 -12.58 -9.75
CA ASP A 130 20.51 -13.42 -10.14
C ASP A 130 19.51 -13.66 -8.99
N PHE A 131 19.42 -12.71 -8.03
CA PHE A 131 18.50 -12.82 -6.91
C PHE A 131 17.04 -12.78 -7.41
N PRO A 132 16.19 -13.77 -7.07
CA PRO A 132 14.90 -13.95 -7.71
C PRO A 132 13.83 -13.02 -7.12
N VAL A 133 13.99 -11.71 -7.24
CA VAL A 133 13.07 -10.73 -6.66
C VAL A 133 12.00 -10.26 -7.65
N THR A 134 10.79 -10.03 -7.11
CA THR A 134 9.72 -9.25 -7.75
C THR A 134 9.29 -8.15 -6.78
N MET A 135 9.08 -6.94 -7.26
CA MET A 135 8.62 -5.81 -6.45
C MET A 135 7.23 -5.37 -6.85
N LEU A 136 6.36 -5.19 -5.87
CA LEU A 136 5.00 -4.72 -6.06
C LEU A 136 4.85 -3.36 -5.37
N HIS A 137 4.39 -2.36 -6.13
CA HIS A 137 4.25 -0.98 -5.67
C HIS A 137 2.77 -0.64 -5.49
N PRO A 138 2.19 -0.89 -4.30
CA PRO A 138 0.81 -0.50 -4.03
C PRO A 138 0.67 1.01 -3.87
N GLY A 139 -0.56 1.49 -4.11
CA GLY A 139 -1.07 2.77 -3.66
C GLY A 139 -1.48 2.70 -2.18
N HIS A 140 -2.46 3.53 -1.79
CA HIS A 140 -3.05 3.42 -0.45
C HIS A 140 -3.86 2.13 -0.32
N ILE A 141 -3.34 1.21 0.49
CA ILE A 141 -4.02 -0.07 0.75
C ILE A 141 -5.19 0.19 1.69
N VAL A 142 -6.38 -0.23 1.27
CA VAL A 142 -7.61 -0.13 2.05
C VAL A 142 -8.34 -1.47 2.10
N GLY A 143 -9.22 -1.61 3.09
CA GLY A 143 -10.03 -2.80 3.29
C GLY A 143 -10.55 -2.86 4.72
N PRO A 144 -11.27 -3.91 5.11
CA PRO A 144 -11.76 -4.08 6.47
C PRO A 144 -10.68 -3.84 7.52
N GLY A 145 -10.95 -2.94 8.49
CA GLY A 145 -10.02 -2.58 9.56
C GLY A 145 -9.02 -1.45 9.24
N TYR A 146 -8.90 -1.02 7.99
CA TYR A 146 -8.07 0.12 7.60
C TYR A 146 -8.88 1.42 7.63
N ALA A 147 -8.31 2.48 8.17
CA ALA A 147 -8.84 3.83 7.96
C ALA A 147 -8.34 4.33 6.59
N PRO A 148 -9.22 4.59 5.61
CA PRO A 148 -8.80 5.09 4.31
C PRO A 148 -8.22 6.50 4.43
N LEU A 149 -7.28 6.84 3.54
CA LEU A 149 -6.97 8.23 3.29
C LEU A 149 -8.27 8.93 2.86
N ASN A 150 -8.67 9.97 3.57
CA ASN A 150 -9.96 10.63 3.39
C ASN A 150 -9.91 11.71 2.28
N PRO A 151 -11.06 12.33 1.89
CA PRO A 151 -11.11 13.36 0.87
C PRO A 151 -10.33 14.65 1.18
N GLN A 152 -9.88 14.87 2.41
CA GLN A 152 -9.00 15.98 2.76
C GLN A 152 -7.51 15.61 2.62
N GLY A 153 -7.18 14.34 2.36
CA GLY A 153 -5.80 13.88 2.17
C GLY A 153 -5.09 13.42 3.44
N HIS A 154 -5.81 13.16 4.54
CA HIS A 154 -5.27 12.61 5.79
C HIS A 154 -6.12 11.43 6.31
N PHE A 155 -5.78 10.85 7.47
CA PHE A 155 -6.38 9.61 7.95
C PHE A 155 -7.43 9.77 9.05
N ASN A 156 -7.86 11.00 9.39
CA ASN A 156 -8.92 11.21 10.38
C ASN A 156 -10.26 10.68 9.85
N PRO A 157 -10.84 9.63 10.44
CA PRO A 157 -12.06 9.02 9.93
C PRO A 157 -13.31 9.88 10.16
N ASP A 158 -13.25 10.90 11.05
CA ASP A 158 -14.38 11.79 11.31
C ASP A 158 -14.81 12.59 10.07
N VAL A 159 -13.92 12.79 9.10
CA VAL A 159 -14.24 13.43 7.83
C VAL A 159 -15.39 12.70 7.12
N PHE A 160 -15.41 11.36 7.15
CA PHE A 160 -16.52 10.58 6.58
C PHE A 160 -17.82 10.79 7.32
N ALA A 161 -17.80 10.87 8.66
CA ALA A 161 -18.96 11.15 9.46
C ALA A 161 -19.53 12.56 9.20
N ARG A 162 -18.67 13.56 9.08
CA ARG A 162 -19.07 14.94 8.76
C ARG A 162 -19.72 15.02 7.38
N ILE A 163 -19.17 14.36 6.37
CA ILE A 163 -19.77 14.27 5.04
C ILE A 163 -21.14 13.58 5.12
N ALA A 164 -21.26 12.48 5.86
CA ALA A 164 -22.53 11.77 6.04
C ALA A 164 -23.61 12.63 6.71
N ARG A 165 -23.24 13.53 7.62
CA ARG A 165 -24.14 14.49 8.25
C ARG A 165 -24.46 15.70 7.37
N GLY A 166 -23.78 15.88 6.21
CA GLY A 166 -23.95 17.03 5.31
C GLY A 166 -23.27 18.30 5.81
N GLU A 167 -22.30 18.17 6.72
CA GLU A 167 -21.50 19.29 7.21
C GLU A 167 -20.57 19.84 6.11
N GLU A 168 -20.20 21.11 6.21
CA GLU A 168 -19.21 21.70 5.32
C GLU A 168 -17.84 21.03 5.53
N ILE A 169 -17.24 20.61 4.43
CA ILE A 169 -15.88 20.06 4.39
C ILE A 169 -14.99 20.99 3.57
N THR A 170 -13.93 21.49 4.19
CA THR A 170 -12.89 22.27 3.49
C THR A 170 -11.92 21.34 2.79
N ILE A 171 -11.71 21.56 1.50
CA ILE A 171 -10.77 20.80 0.67
C ILE A 171 -9.59 21.72 0.29
N PRO A 172 -8.32 21.24 0.39
CA PRO A 172 -7.18 22.06 -0.01
C PRO A 172 -7.19 22.34 -1.52
N ASN A 173 -6.72 23.54 -1.88
CA ASN A 173 -6.64 24.07 -3.23
C ASN A 173 -8.00 23.98 -3.95
N PHE A 174 -8.06 23.38 -5.14
CA PHE A 174 -9.29 23.12 -5.87
C PHE A 174 -9.79 21.68 -5.73
N GLY A 175 -9.10 20.85 -4.92
CA GLY A 175 -9.39 19.43 -4.76
C GLY A 175 -9.14 18.60 -6.02
N LEU A 176 -8.25 19.06 -6.90
CA LEU A 176 -7.91 18.39 -8.15
C LEU A 176 -6.70 17.47 -8.03
N GLU A 177 -5.97 17.56 -6.92
CA GLU A 177 -4.92 16.61 -6.58
C GLU A 177 -5.50 15.21 -6.40
N THR A 178 -4.72 14.22 -6.78
CA THR A 178 -5.18 12.83 -6.79
C THR A 178 -4.65 12.02 -5.61
N VAL A 179 -5.44 11.01 -5.25
CA VAL A 179 -5.06 9.92 -4.33
C VAL A 179 -5.38 8.60 -5.01
N HIS A 180 -4.52 7.59 -4.84
CA HIS A 180 -4.67 6.32 -5.53
C HIS A 180 -4.75 5.17 -4.53
N HIS A 181 -5.95 4.68 -4.29
CA HIS A 181 -6.23 3.57 -3.38
C HIS A 181 -6.16 2.22 -4.10
N VAL A 182 -6.07 1.17 -3.32
CA VAL A 182 -6.16 -0.22 -3.80
C VAL A 182 -6.72 -1.10 -2.68
N ALA A 183 -7.58 -2.05 -3.03
CA ALA A 183 -8.09 -3.02 -2.07
C ALA A 183 -6.97 -3.98 -1.62
N ALA A 184 -6.91 -4.28 -0.32
CA ALA A 184 -5.92 -5.21 0.24
C ALA A 184 -5.99 -6.60 -0.44
N VAL A 185 -7.19 -7.05 -0.82
CA VAL A 185 -7.39 -8.31 -1.55
C VAL A 185 -6.79 -8.26 -2.96
N ASP A 186 -6.80 -7.10 -3.62
CA ASP A 186 -6.21 -6.92 -4.95
C ASP A 186 -4.67 -6.85 -4.86
N VAL A 187 -4.13 -6.25 -3.80
CA VAL A 187 -2.69 -6.35 -3.50
C VAL A 187 -2.30 -7.82 -3.31
N ALA A 188 -3.05 -8.57 -2.50
CA ALA A 188 -2.81 -10.00 -2.32
C ALA A 188 -2.91 -10.79 -3.64
N GLN A 189 -3.86 -10.42 -4.53
CA GLN A 189 -3.95 -10.99 -5.87
C GLN A 189 -2.66 -10.73 -6.67
N ALA A 190 -2.11 -9.53 -6.64
CA ALA A 190 -0.89 -9.20 -7.37
C ALA A 190 0.31 -10.03 -6.89
N PHE A 191 0.45 -10.25 -5.57
CA PHE A 191 1.46 -11.16 -5.02
C PHE A 191 1.25 -12.60 -5.54
N MET A 192 0.02 -13.10 -5.51
CA MET A 192 -0.30 -14.43 -6.03
C MET A 192 -0.02 -14.56 -7.53
N GLN A 193 -0.37 -13.53 -8.31
CA GLN A 193 -0.11 -13.53 -9.75
C GLN A 193 1.39 -13.47 -10.06
N SER A 194 2.17 -12.75 -9.26
CA SER A 194 3.64 -12.77 -9.39
C SER A 194 4.22 -14.16 -9.13
N ILE A 195 3.69 -14.89 -8.15
CA ILE A 195 4.10 -16.29 -7.89
C ILE A 195 3.70 -17.19 -9.07
N ASN A 196 2.48 -17.08 -9.57
CA ASN A 196 1.99 -17.88 -10.70
C ASN A 196 2.75 -17.62 -12.00
N HIS A 197 3.24 -16.40 -12.19
CA HIS A 197 3.99 -15.95 -13.38
C HIS A 197 5.47 -15.73 -13.03
N TRP A 198 6.04 -16.58 -12.19
CA TRP A 198 7.38 -16.43 -11.62
C TRP A 198 8.44 -16.06 -12.66
N ALA A 199 8.53 -16.79 -13.78
CA ALA A 199 9.55 -16.56 -14.81
C ALA A 199 9.43 -15.18 -15.47
N ALA A 200 8.21 -14.63 -15.59
CA ALA A 200 7.97 -13.33 -16.18
C ALA A 200 8.05 -12.18 -15.17
N SER A 201 7.92 -12.48 -13.88
CA SER A 201 7.95 -11.47 -12.82
C SER A 201 9.31 -11.30 -12.16
N LYS A 202 10.21 -12.29 -12.26
CA LYS A 202 11.56 -12.24 -11.70
C LYS A 202 12.36 -11.07 -12.26
N GLY A 203 12.90 -10.26 -11.38
CA GLY A 203 13.68 -9.06 -11.73
C GLY A 203 12.82 -7.85 -12.12
N GLU A 204 11.50 -7.97 -12.02
CA GLU A 204 10.54 -6.95 -12.45
C GLU A 204 9.88 -6.23 -11.27
N MET A 205 9.29 -5.07 -11.59
CA MET A 205 8.45 -4.31 -10.68
C MET A 205 7.12 -3.98 -11.34
N PHE A 206 6.06 -3.92 -10.54
CA PHE A 206 4.70 -3.70 -11.00
C PHE A 206 3.95 -2.74 -10.08
N HIS A 207 3.23 -1.80 -10.67
CA HIS A 207 2.24 -1.04 -9.92
C HIS A 207 1.05 -1.92 -9.54
N THR A 208 0.66 -1.80 -8.28
CA THR A 208 -0.44 -2.57 -7.69
C THR A 208 -1.46 -1.59 -7.11
N VAL A 209 -2.19 -0.96 -8.00
CA VAL A 209 -3.21 0.05 -7.68
C VAL A 209 -4.54 -0.34 -8.32
N SER A 210 -5.62 0.37 -7.97
CA SER A 210 -6.89 0.25 -8.67
C SER A 210 -6.80 0.81 -10.10
N PRO A 211 -7.80 0.60 -10.97
CA PRO A 211 -7.74 1.06 -12.35
C PRO A 211 -7.61 2.59 -12.54
N ALA A 212 -8.05 3.38 -11.55
CA ALA A 212 -8.04 4.84 -11.62
C ALA A 212 -7.81 5.48 -10.25
N ALA A 213 -7.05 6.58 -10.23
CA ALA A 213 -6.93 7.47 -9.09
C ALA A 213 -8.19 8.35 -8.94
N LEU A 214 -8.38 8.92 -7.76
CA LEU A 214 -9.48 9.84 -7.45
C LEU A 214 -8.93 11.25 -7.22
N THR A 215 -9.61 12.28 -7.72
CA THR A 215 -9.38 13.63 -7.21
C THR A 215 -10.00 13.79 -5.83
N LEU A 216 -9.47 14.64 -4.96
CA LEU A 216 -10.03 14.87 -3.63
C LEU A 216 -11.51 15.32 -3.71
N ARG A 217 -11.79 16.23 -4.66
CA ARG A 217 -13.14 16.71 -4.91
C ARG A 217 -14.10 15.58 -5.31
N GLY A 218 -13.76 14.83 -6.36
CA GLY A 218 -14.61 13.72 -6.85
C GLY A 218 -14.79 12.63 -5.79
N TYR A 219 -13.77 12.44 -4.94
CA TYR A 219 -13.86 11.53 -3.81
C TYR A 219 -14.86 12.02 -2.77
N ALA A 220 -14.81 13.29 -2.36
CA ALA A 220 -15.77 13.87 -1.41
C ALA A 220 -17.21 13.81 -1.95
N GLU A 221 -17.41 14.14 -3.23
CA GLU A 221 -18.71 14.07 -3.91
C GLU A 221 -19.27 12.63 -3.92
N ALA A 222 -18.42 11.64 -4.21
CA ALA A 222 -18.83 10.24 -4.19
C ALA A 222 -19.21 9.76 -2.76
N VAL A 223 -18.41 10.13 -1.74
CA VAL A 223 -18.72 9.81 -0.34
C VAL A 223 -20.06 10.41 0.09
N ALA A 224 -20.34 11.66 -0.24
CA ALA A 224 -21.63 12.29 0.06
C ALA A 224 -22.79 11.52 -0.59
N GLY A 225 -22.61 11.08 -1.84
CA GLY A 225 -23.58 10.27 -2.57
C GLY A 225 -23.90 8.94 -1.90
N TRP A 226 -22.94 8.29 -1.19
CA TRP A 226 -23.22 7.06 -0.43
C TRP A 226 -24.28 7.25 0.67
N PHE A 227 -24.40 8.47 1.19
CA PHE A 227 -25.36 8.83 2.22
C PHE A 227 -26.58 9.61 1.68
N GLY A 228 -26.78 9.61 0.35
CA GLY A 228 -27.92 10.28 -0.31
C GLY A 228 -27.85 11.81 -0.21
N ARG A 229 -26.67 12.39 -0.14
CA ARG A 229 -26.46 13.84 -0.01
C ARG A 229 -25.64 14.40 -1.17
N GLU A 230 -25.80 15.70 -1.41
CA GLU A 230 -24.84 16.49 -2.16
C GLU A 230 -23.68 16.89 -1.24
N ALA A 231 -22.47 16.94 -1.79
CA ALA A 231 -21.30 17.32 -1.03
C ALA A 231 -21.30 18.84 -0.74
N ASN A 232 -21.18 19.21 0.51
CA ASN A 232 -21.07 20.59 0.96
C ASN A 232 -19.58 20.94 1.08
N LEU A 233 -18.98 21.44 -0.02
CA LEU A 233 -17.54 21.64 -0.15
C LEU A 233 -17.17 23.12 -0.19
N ARG A 234 -16.14 23.47 0.58
CA ARG A 234 -15.44 24.74 0.51
C ARG A 234 -13.99 24.49 0.11
N PHE A 235 -13.46 25.32 -0.76
CA PHE A 235 -12.07 25.22 -1.24
C PHE A 235 -11.25 26.36 -0.69
N LEU A 236 -10.06 26.04 -0.17
CA LEU A 236 -9.09 27.00 0.37
C LEU A 236 -7.70 26.72 -0.18
N PRO A 237 -6.89 27.74 -0.50
CA PRO A 237 -5.46 27.53 -0.74
C PRO A 237 -4.85 26.69 0.40
N TYR A 238 -3.90 25.80 0.08
CA TYR A 238 -3.34 24.91 1.08
C TYR A 238 -2.82 25.66 2.33
N GLU A 239 -2.17 26.79 2.15
CA GLU A 239 -1.62 27.59 3.27
C GLU A 239 -2.69 28.14 4.21
N GLU A 240 -3.90 28.40 3.73
CA GLU A 240 -5.05 28.76 4.56
C GLU A 240 -5.72 27.52 5.14
N TRP A 241 -5.88 26.49 4.30
CA TRP A 241 -6.51 25.23 4.67
C TRP A 241 -5.81 24.54 5.84
N ARG A 242 -4.47 24.52 5.86
CA ARG A 242 -3.68 23.88 6.92
C ARG A 242 -3.96 24.43 8.33
N GLY A 243 -4.46 25.66 8.42
CA GLY A 243 -4.90 26.27 9.68
C GLY A 243 -6.26 25.78 10.19
N THR A 244 -6.99 24.97 9.40
CA THR A 244 -8.34 24.45 9.75
C THR A 244 -8.31 23.02 10.31
N VAL A 245 -7.15 22.37 10.31
CA VAL A 245 -6.92 21.00 10.78
C VAL A 245 -5.75 20.97 11.75
N THR A 246 -5.45 19.81 12.36
CA THR A 246 -4.26 19.71 13.22
C THR A 246 -2.96 19.75 12.39
N PRO A 247 -1.81 20.12 12.98
CA PRO A 247 -0.53 20.10 12.28
C PRO A 247 -0.21 18.74 11.66
N GLU A 248 -0.50 17.64 12.37
CA GLU A 248 -0.27 16.28 11.92
C GLU A 248 -1.15 15.93 10.71
N GLU A 249 -2.41 16.37 10.71
CA GLU A 249 -3.31 16.19 9.55
C GLU A 249 -2.84 17.03 8.36
N ALA A 250 -2.40 18.26 8.59
CA ALA A 250 -1.85 19.13 7.56
C ALA A 250 -0.60 18.51 6.91
N ASP A 251 0.34 18.02 7.72
CA ASP A 251 1.55 17.37 7.23
C ASP A 251 1.23 16.10 6.45
N ALA A 252 0.32 15.26 6.96
CA ALA A 252 -0.15 14.08 6.24
C ALA A 252 -0.79 14.45 4.90
N THR A 253 -1.63 15.47 4.87
CA THR A 253 -2.25 15.96 3.63
C THR A 253 -1.19 16.44 2.64
N TRP A 254 -0.23 17.25 3.09
CA TRP A 254 0.87 17.70 2.25
C TRP A 254 1.64 16.55 1.61
N GLU A 255 2.00 15.55 2.40
CA GLU A 255 2.70 14.36 1.91
C GLU A 255 1.95 13.66 0.78
N HIS A 256 0.62 13.65 0.81
CA HIS A 256 -0.20 12.99 -0.20
C HIS A 256 -0.46 13.86 -1.42
N ILE A 257 -0.96 15.09 -1.21
CA ILE A 257 -1.37 15.97 -2.31
C ILE A 257 -0.17 16.49 -3.13
N SER A 258 0.98 16.70 -2.50
CA SER A 258 2.20 17.11 -3.21
C SER A 258 2.71 16.04 -4.17
N ARG A 259 2.39 14.76 -3.93
CA ARG A 259 2.68 13.66 -4.85
C ARG A 259 1.64 13.54 -5.95
N SER A 260 0.38 13.78 -5.63
CA SER A 260 -0.76 13.64 -6.55
C SER A 260 -0.66 12.36 -7.42
N PRO A 261 -0.61 11.18 -6.80
CA PRO A 261 -0.26 9.94 -7.48
C PRO A 261 -1.37 9.44 -8.40
N ASN A 262 -1.00 9.08 -9.62
CA ASN A 262 -1.84 8.35 -10.57
C ASN A 262 -0.93 7.40 -11.34
N ALA A 263 -1.02 6.09 -11.08
CA ALA A 263 -0.14 5.08 -11.64
C ALA A 263 -0.88 4.14 -12.60
N SER A 264 -0.22 3.75 -13.71
CA SER A 264 -0.74 2.76 -14.65
C SER A 264 -0.52 1.34 -14.12
N ILE A 265 -1.50 0.47 -14.37
CA ILE A 265 -1.39 -0.99 -14.12
C ILE A 265 -1.20 -1.80 -15.40
N ASP A 266 -0.93 -1.16 -16.53
CA ASP A 266 -0.88 -1.83 -17.84
C ASP A 266 0.22 -2.90 -17.89
N LYS A 267 1.39 -2.63 -17.28
CA LYS A 267 2.47 -3.61 -17.19
C LYS A 267 2.06 -4.81 -16.35
N ALA A 268 1.49 -4.58 -15.18
CA ALA A 268 1.02 -5.65 -14.29
C ALA A 268 -0.07 -6.50 -14.97
N ARG A 269 -1.02 -5.88 -15.66
CA ARG A 269 -2.03 -6.58 -16.47
C ARG A 269 -1.41 -7.48 -17.53
N ARG A 270 -0.49 -6.94 -18.31
CA ARG A 270 0.11 -7.66 -19.44
C ARG A 270 1.04 -8.78 -19.00
N VAL A 271 1.86 -8.58 -17.96
CA VAL A 271 2.94 -9.50 -17.60
C VAL A 271 2.52 -10.55 -16.58
N ILE A 272 1.77 -10.15 -15.55
CA ILE A 272 1.37 -11.04 -14.46
C ILE A 272 -0.14 -11.25 -14.37
N ASN A 273 -0.91 -10.80 -15.36
CA ASN A 273 -2.37 -10.91 -15.39
C ASN A 273 -3.04 -10.32 -14.13
N TYR A 274 -2.53 -9.18 -13.63
CA TYR A 274 -3.13 -8.47 -12.53
C TYR A 274 -4.47 -7.85 -12.95
N GLN A 275 -5.55 -8.22 -12.28
CA GLN A 275 -6.89 -7.72 -12.56
C GLN A 275 -7.56 -7.34 -11.23
N PRO A 276 -7.39 -6.09 -10.78
CA PRO A 276 -8.03 -5.62 -9.57
C PRO A 276 -9.56 -5.73 -9.70
N ARG A 277 -10.19 -6.21 -8.65
CA ARG A 277 -11.65 -6.44 -8.57
C ARG A 277 -12.39 -5.17 -8.24
N TYR A 278 -11.71 -4.25 -7.54
CA TYR A 278 -12.30 -3.06 -6.98
C TYR A 278 -11.74 -1.81 -7.67
N SER A 279 -12.61 -0.85 -7.95
CA SER A 279 -12.20 0.53 -8.13
C SER A 279 -11.72 1.12 -6.79
N SER A 280 -11.06 2.29 -6.83
CA SER A 280 -10.70 3.02 -5.59
C SER A 280 -11.92 3.27 -4.70
N LEU A 281 -13.03 3.72 -5.28
CA LEU A 281 -14.24 4.04 -4.52
C LEU A 281 -14.89 2.81 -3.88
N GLU A 282 -14.99 1.68 -4.59
CA GLU A 282 -15.55 0.44 -4.04
C GLU A 282 -14.69 -0.08 -2.88
N ALA A 283 -13.36 -0.06 -3.01
CA ALA A 283 -12.45 -0.48 -1.95
C ALA A 283 -12.57 0.40 -0.69
N ILE A 284 -12.71 1.72 -0.89
CA ILE A 284 -12.92 2.67 0.20
C ILE A 284 -14.30 2.47 0.83
N TYR A 285 -15.34 2.28 0.02
CA TYR A 285 -16.69 2.04 0.49
C TYR A 285 -16.75 0.87 1.46
N GLU A 286 -16.18 -0.28 1.11
CA GLU A 286 -16.10 -1.44 2.00
C GLU A 286 -15.36 -1.13 3.30
N SER A 287 -14.25 -0.39 3.21
CA SER A 287 -13.46 0.01 4.38
C SER A 287 -14.25 0.92 5.33
N VAL A 288 -14.91 1.97 4.79
CA VAL A 288 -15.70 2.93 5.58
C VAL A 288 -16.90 2.24 6.23
N HIS A 289 -17.62 1.39 5.49
CA HIS A 289 -18.76 0.67 6.03
C HIS A 289 -18.35 -0.31 7.13
N TRP A 290 -17.22 -1.00 6.94
CA TRP A 290 -16.68 -1.84 8.01
C TRP A 290 -16.37 -1.02 9.29
N LEU A 291 -15.80 0.19 9.15
CA LEU A 291 -15.54 1.07 10.29
C LEU A 291 -16.83 1.53 10.99
N ILE A 292 -17.90 1.81 10.23
CA ILE A 292 -19.22 2.16 10.77
C ILE A 292 -19.82 0.97 11.52
N ASP A 293 -19.86 -0.20 10.89
CA ASP A 293 -20.45 -1.42 11.46
C ASP A 293 -19.73 -1.86 12.75
N ASN A 294 -18.43 -1.59 12.82
CA ASN A 294 -17.60 -1.86 14.00
C ASN A 294 -17.48 -0.67 14.96
N LYS A 295 -18.34 0.35 14.83
CA LYS A 295 -18.42 1.53 15.70
C LYS A 295 -17.10 2.31 15.84
N ARG A 296 -16.30 2.31 14.78
CA ARG A 296 -15.07 3.12 14.68
C ARG A 296 -15.35 4.50 14.09
N ILE A 297 -16.48 4.63 13.37
CA ILE A 297 -17.05 5.88 12.86
C ILE A 297 -18.50 5.92 13.33
N THR A 298 -18.94 7.04 13.89
CA THR A 298 -20.34 7.29 14.26
C THR A 298 -20.92 8.33 13.31
N ILE A 299 -21.97 7.97 12.59
CA ILE A 299 -22.69 8.83 11.63
C ILE A 299 -23.84 9.54 12.33
#